data_3cdf16ef2e004dfe2181e68995b67971
#
_entry.id   3cdf16ef2e004dfe2181e68995b67971
#
_cell.length_a   1.000
_cell.length_b   1.000
_cell.length_c   1.000
_cell.angle_alpha   90.00
_cell.angle_beta   90.00
_cell.angle_gamma   90.00
#
_symmetry.space_group_name_H-M   'P 1'
#
loop_
_entity.id
_entity.type
_entity.pdbx_description
1 polymer ?
#
loop_
_entity_poly.entity_id
_entity_poly.type
_entity_poly.pdbx_seq_one_letter_code
_entity_poly.pdbx_strand_id
1 'polypeptide(L)'
;MLLTGLSISAAEGHAKPLDQLIPGLFGGTLITTIAKSVPDPREAESQRLRFASQFNSLAAELATAHSQAPVPSASGAFRFAWDPELDTFVRSTQSLGDSVAERASTLGRYTGTFNVTYTHIDFNTLEGTSLSNLTFSQSAFSPTFISQLTPLDQQRFGNNLIQSQLNMGLSFDTVFFSGAFGITDSIDVSMALSVSQARMHATVTSQIIQNPSVHFPPGFFLEENNRLVAKSGMLCGFDPQQPNKPISARCATDSFNQTAFGTGDLFLRSKWHFYDTEYADLAVEGILTIPTGNADDFLGFNDPTFTPLLIASKDFGRVSPHLNIGYEFRSGADVSQAECIAGADVRATRWLTLAADFLGYFDDKRDGINDNVLQSAVGFRVNPFGKFVAGGTFQFPLNRDGLRADVIYSAEIEYTF
;
A
#
# COMPACT_ATOMS: atom_id res chain seq x y z
N MET A 1 -33.67 -17.03 -17.29
CA MET A 1 -32.39 -17.54 -17.76
C MET A 1 -31.89 -16.59 -18.83
N LEU A 2 -31.21 -15.53 -18.43
CA LEU A 2 -30.62 -14.50 -19.29
C LEU A 2 -29.20 -14.23 -18.76
N LEU A 3 -28.22 -14.87 -19.38
CA LEU A 3 -26.83 -14.54 -19.28
C LEU A 3 -26.59 -13.30 -20.15
N THR A 4 -26.53 -12.12 -19.51
CA THR A 4 -26.02 -10.93 -20.17
C THR A 4 -24.49 -10.99 -20.14
N GLY A 5 -23.93 -11.15 -21.33
CA GLY A 5 -22.48 -11.19 -21.54
C GLY A 5 -21.84 -9.88 -21.08
N LEU A 6 -20.81 -10.01 -20.22
CA LEU A 6 -19.86 -8.93 -19.98
C LEU A 6 -19.04 -8.77 -21.28
N SER A 7 -19.34 -7.75 -22.06
CA SER A 7 -18.47 -7.29 -23.13
C SER A 7 -17.30 -6.53 -22.48
N ILE A 8 -16.15 -7.17 -22.34
CA ILE A 8 -14.87 -6.49 -22.08
C ILE A 8 -14.51 -5.73 -23.33
N SER A 9 -14.79 -4.44 -23.34
CA SER A 9 -14.28 -3.52 -24.35
C SER A 9 -12.83 -3.21 -23.97
N ALA A 10 -11.89 -3.89 -24.62
CA ALA A 10 -10.49 -3.50 -24.63
C ALA A 10 -10.38 -2.21 -25.45
N ALA A 11 -10.36 -1.07 -24.79
CA ALA A 11 -9.87 0.17 -25.37
C ALA A 11 -8.33 0.09 -25.35
N GLU A 12 -7.73 -0.26 -26.48
CA GLU A 12 -6.29 -0.17 -26.73
C GLU A 12 -5.86 1.31 -26.88
N GLY A 13 -5.84 2.02 -25.80
CA GLY A 13 -4.94 3.13 -25.57
C GLY A 13 -4.10 2.69 -24.37
N HIS A 14 -2.79 2.55 -24.51
CA HIS A 14 -1.91 2.20 -23.41
C HIS A 14 -2.08 3.29 -22.35
N ALA A 15 -2.88 2.99 -21.32
CA ALA A 15 -2.98 3.83 -20.14
C ALA A 15 -1.58 3.90 -19.52
N LYS A 16 -1.16 5.09 -19.07
CA LYS A 16 0.12 5.20 -18.37
C LYS A 16 0.06 4.36 -17.10
N PRO A 17 1.15 3.69 -16.72
CA PRO A 17 1.25 3.00 -15.44
C PRO A 17 0.91 3.92 -14.28
N LEU A 18 0.36 3.36 -13.19
CA LEU A 18 -0.09 4.15 -12.03
C LEU A 18 1.05 4.93 -11.36
N ASP A 19 2.25 4.37 -11.32
CA ASP A 19 3.45 4.99 -10.76
C ASP A 19 3.84 6.30 -11.47
N GLN A 20 3.52 6.44 -12.76
CA GLN A 20 3.83 7.60 -13.59
C GLN A 20 2.76 8.68 -13.59
N LEU A 21 1.59 8.41 -13.00
CA LEU A 21 0.47 9.34 -13.06
C LEU A 21 0.71 10.59 -12.20
N ILE A 22 1.20 10.42 -10.97
CA ILE A 22 1.48 11.55 -10.08
C ILE A 22 2.63 12.41 -10.60
N PRO A 23 3.82 11.84 -10.95
CA PRO A 23 4.85 12.62 -11.61
C PRO A 23 4.37 13.26 -12.91
N GLY A 24 3.48 12.59 -13.65
CA GLY A 24 2.87 13.08 -14.88
C GLY A 24 2.00 14.31 -14.67
N LEU A 25 1.24 14.41 -13.59
CA LEU A 25 0.46 15.61 -13.23
C LEU A 25 1.36 16.84 -13.08
N PHE A 26 2.50 16.67 -12.41
CA PHE A 26 3.44 17.76 -12.12
C PHE A 26 4.45 17.99 -13.25
N GLY A 27 4.65 17.04 -14.15
CA GLY A 27 5.50 17.17 -15.33
C GLY A 27 4.78 17.57 -16.62
N GLY A 28 3.44 17.61 -16.59
CA GLY A 28 2.58 17.80 -17.75
C GLY A 28 1.99 19.19 -17.89
N THR A 29 0.69 19.26 -18.10
CA THR A 29 -0.08 20.48 -18.42
C THR A 29 0.03 21.56 -17.33
N LEU A 30 0.07 21.15 -16.04
CA LEU A 30 0.15 22.04 -14.91
C LEU A 30 1.40 22.93 -14.99
N ILE A 31 2.57 22.30 -15.11
CA ILE A 31 3.85 23.01 -15.14
C ILE A 31 4.04 23.75 -16.44
N THR A 32 3.55 23.22 -17.57
CA THR A 32 3.57 23.93 -18.83
C THR A 32 2.78 25.24 -18.73
N THR A 33 1.66 25.25 -18.01
CA THR A 33 0.86 26.46 -17.79
C THR A 33 1.56 27.47 -16.85
N ILE A 34 2.20 26.97 -15.78
CA ILE A 34 2.98 27.80 -14.86
C ILE A 34 4.28 28.28 -15.56
N ALA A 35 4.95 27.39 -16.28
CA ALA A 35 6.18 27.68 -17.01
C ALA A 35 6.00 28.72 -18.13
N LYS A 36 4.81 28.82 -18.72
CA LYS A 36 4.48 29.91 -19.67
C LYS A 36 4.55 31.30 -19.03
N SER A 37 4.50 31.41 -17.73
CA SER A 37 4.71 32.64 -16.99
C SER A 37 6.18 32.95 -16.71
N VAL A 38 7.09 32.01 -17.05
CA VAL A 38 8.55 32.17 -16.89
C VAL A 38 9.15 32.50 -18.24
N PRO A 39 9.84 33.66 -18.37
CA PRO A 39 10.36 34.13 -19.66
C PRO A 39 11.48 33.27 -20.24
N ASP A 40 12.23 32.54 -19.39
CA ASP A 40 13.35 31.69 -19.80
C ASP A 40 12.90 30.22 -19.94
N PRO A 41 12.95 29.63 -21.16
CA PRO A 41 12.61 28.23 -21.38
C PRO A 41 13.48 27.24 -20.58
N ARG A 42 14.73 27.61 -20.25
CA ARG A 42 15.64 26.75 -19.48
C ARG A 42 15.20 26.70 -18.02
N GLU A 43 14.76 27.82 -17.46
CA GLU A 43 14.21 27.88 -16.12
C GLU A 43 12.87 27.15 -16.04
N ALA A 44 12.02 27.27 -17.04
CA ALA A 44 10.78 26.53 -17.14
C ALA A 44 11.01 25.01 -17.11
N GLU A 45 11.98 24.50 -17.84
CA GLU A 45 12.34 23.09 -17.83
C GLU A 45 12.99 22.67 -16.51
N SER A 46 13.84 23.52 -15.92
CA SER A 46 14.41 23.29 -14.59
C SER A 46 13.32 23.17 -13.51
N GLN A 47 12.28 24.00 -13.57
CA GLN A 47 11.14 23.91 -12.68
C GLN A 47 10.40 22.60 -12.86
N ARG A 48 10.13 22.19 -14.10
CA ARG A 48 9.45 20.95 -14.42
C ARG A 48 10.19 19.74 -13.83
N LEU A 49 11.50 19.68 -14.01
CA LEU A 49 12.32 18.59 -13.48
C LEU A 49 12.35 18.57 -11.94
N ARG A 50 12.42 19.73 -11.29
CA ARG A 50 12.39 19.81 -9.82
C ARG A 50 11.05 19.34 -9.26
N PHE A 51 9.96 19.71 -9.90
CA PHE A 51 8.64 19.21 -9.51
C PHE A 51 8.53 17.70 -9.70
N ALA A 52 8.86 17.19 -10.87
CA ALA A 52 8.80 15.77 -11.14
C ALA A 52 9.62 14.95 -10.13
N SER A 53 10.81 15.43 -9.73
CA SER A 53 11.66 14.73 -8.77
C SER A 53 11.06 14.63 -7.36
N GLN A 54 10.33 15.63 -6.89
CA GLN A 54 9.66 15.59 -5.59
C GLN A 54 8.52 14.56 -5.54
N PHE A 55 7.87 14.33 -6.68
CA PHE A 55 6.75 13.41 -6.77
C PHE A 55 7.16 11.99 -7.13
N ASN A 56 8.41 11.78 -7.56
CA ASN A 56 8.97 10.43 -7.71
C ASN A 56 9.11 9.73 -6.34
N SER A 57 9.50 10.45 -5.29
CA SER A 57 9.55 9.88 -3.94
C SER A 57 8.16 9.49 -3.42
N LEU A 58 7.15 10.34 -3.64
CA LEU A 58 5.77 10.01 -3.32
C LEU A 58 5.28 8.77 -4.10
N ALA A 59 5.59 8.68 -5.39
CA ALA A 59 5.24 7.50 -6.19
C ALA A 59 5.93 6.24 -5.67
N ALA A 60 7.18 6.34 -5.22
CA ALA A 60 7.90 5.21 -4.63
C ALA A 60 7.26 4.74 -3.30
N GLU A 61 6.83 5.67 -2.43
CA GLU A 61 6.09 5.32 -1.21
C GLU A 61 4.74 4.67 -1.53
N LEU A 62 4.03 5.16 -2.55
CA LEU A 62 2.76 4.55 -2.99
C LEU A 62 2.97 3.16 -3.58
N ALA A 63 4.11 2.90 -4.22
CA ALA A 63 4.45 1.59 -4.77
C ALA A 63 4.55 0.50 -3.70
N THR A 64 4.89 0.86 -2.46
CA THR A 64 4.93 -0.09 -1.34
C THR A 64 3.53 -0.39 -0.75
N ALA A 65 2.49 0.34 -1.18
CA ALA A 65 1.15 0.22 -0.61
C ALA A 65 0.57 -1.20 -0.71
N HIS A 66 0.83 -1.91 -1.80
CA HIS A 66 0.33 -3.28 -1.99
C HIS A 66 0.91 -4.28 -0.97
N SER A 67 2.12 -4.02 -0.43
CA SER A 67 2.74 -4.88 0.58
C SER A 67 2.03 -4.85 1.93
N GLN A 68 1.15 -3.87 2.17
CA GLN A 68 0.33 -3.80 3.37
C GLN A 68 -0.90 -4.71 3.30
N ALA A 69 -1.22 -5.30 2.14
CA ALA A 69 -2.25 -6.34 2.06
C ALA A 69 -1.76 -7.60 2.78
N PRO A 70 -2.41 -8.01 3.89
CA PRO A 70 -1.96 -9.17 4.62
C PRO A 70 -2.07 -10.41 3.75
N VAL A 71 -0.96 -11.10 3.53
CA VAL A 71 -0.96 -12.40 2.86
C VAL A 71 -1.57 -13.41 3.84
N PRO A 72 -2.64 -14.13 3.45
CA PRO A 72 -3.31 -15.07 4.35
C PRO A 72 -2.34 -16.08 4.94
N SER A 73 -2.53 -16.44 6.21
CA SER A 73 -1.77 -17.48 6.89
C SER A 73 -1.87 -18.81 6.14
N ALA A 74 -0.75 -19.53 6.06
CA ALA A 74 -0.70 -20.89 5.53
C ALA A 74 -1.13 -21.93 6.57
N SER A 75 -1.27 -21.52 7.84
CA SER A 75 -1.72 -22.38 8.93
C SER A 75 -3.21 -22.67 8.80
N GLY A 76 -3.57 -23.88 8.40
CA GLY A 76 -4.97 -24.27 8.27
C GLY A 76 -5.73 -24.28 9.60
N ALA A 77 -7.03 -24.07 9.52
CA ALA A 77 -7.93 -24.07 10.68
C ALA A 77 -7.99 -25.44 11.38
N PHE A 78 -7.74 -26.51 10.64
CA PHE A 78 -7.77 -27.85 11.17
C PHE A 78 -6.41 -28.53 11.02
N ARG A 79 -5.96 -29.15 12.13
CA ARG A 79 -4.85 -30.10 12.11
C ARG A 79 -5.41 -31.50 12.35
N PHE A 80 -4.96 -32.42 11.57
CA PHE A 80 -5.28 -33.85 11.75
C PHE A 80 -4.03 -34.63 12.17
N ALA A 81 -4.17 -35.43 13.20
CA ALA A 81 -3.14 -36.37 13.64
C ALA A 81 -3.65 -37.80 13.46
N TRP A 82 -2.76 -38.71 13.07
CA TRP A 82 -3.07 -40.11 13.01
C TRP A 82 -3.28 -40.65 14.40
N ASP A 83 -4.44 -41.27 14.64
CA ASP A 83 -4.76 -41.99 15.85
C ASP A 83 -4.60 -43.49 15.61
N PRO A 84 -3.57 -44.15 16.16
CA PRO A 84 -3.31 -45.55 15.94
C PRO A 84 -4.36 -46.48 16.60
N GLU A 85 -5.11 -46.00 17.62
CA GLU A 85 -6.15 -46.77 18.26
C GLU A 85 -7.43 -46.81 17.44
N LEU A 86 -7.71 -45.71 16.72
CA LEU A 86 -8.88 -45.56 15.86
C LEU A 86 -8.59 -45.90 14.40
N ASP A 87 -7.33 -46.17 14.04
CA ASP A 87 -6.86 -46.42 12.67
C ASP A 87 -7.37 -45.33 11.68
N THR A 88 -7.38 -44.06 12.11
CA THR A 88 -7.90 -42.95 11.34
C THR A 88 -7.25 -41.60 11.77
N PHE A 89 -7.41 -40.58 10.93
CA PHE A 89 -7.02 -39.22 11.26
C PHE A 89 -8.10 -38.56 12.12
N VAL A 90 -7.71 -38.07 13.29
CA VAL A 90 -8.56 -37.30 14.20
C VAL A 90 -8.13 -35.83 14.27
N ARG A 91 -9.08 -34.92 14.42
CA ARG A 91 -8.80 -33.51 14.59
C ARG A 91 -8.09 -33.27 15.93
N SER A 92 -6.88 -32.74 15.87
CA SER A 92 -6.04 -32.46 17.05
C SER A 92 -6.13 -31.02 17.56
N THR A 93 -6.53 -30.06 16.70
CA THR A 93 -6.65 -28.64 17.11
C THR A 93 -7.99 -28.34 17.74
N GLN A 94 -7.99 -27.51 18.78
CA GLN A 94 -9.18 -27.03 19.47
C GLN A 94 -9.62 -25.65 18.99
N SER A 95 -8.69 -24.75 18.66
CA SER A 95 -8.92 -23.45 18.05
C SER A 95 -8.96 -23.54 16.53
N LEU A 96 -9.68 -22.65 15.86
CA LEU A 96 -9.71 -22.54 14.40
C LEU A 96 -8.51 -21.76 13.82
N GLY A 97 -7.63 -21.25 14.66
CA GLY A 97 -6.48 -20.49 14.26
C GLY A 97 -6.76 -19.02 14.00
N ASP A 98 -5.74 -18.33 13.59
CA ASP A 98 -5.77 -16.95 13.14
C ASP A 98 -5.64 -16.87 11.62
N SER A 99 -6.09 -15.75 11.05
CA SER A 99 -5.99 -15.45 9.63
C SER A 99 -4.69 -14.72 9.25
N VAL A 100 -4.01 -14.12 10.23
CA VAL A 100 -2.86 -13.23 10.01
C VAL A 100 -1.57 -13.90 10.47
N ALA A 101 -1.55 -14.44 11.69
CA ALA A 101 -0.35 -15.04 12.25
C ALA A 101 -0.19 -16.51 11.86
N GLU A 102 1.06 -16.94 11.70
CA GLU A 102 1.40 -18.34 11.51
C GLU A 102 1.49 -19.07 12.85
N ARG A 103 1.07 -20.33 12.87
CA ARG A 103 1.25 -21.25 13.99
C ARG A 103 2.41 -22.20 13.73
N ALA A 104 3.10 -22.61 14.79
CA ALA A 104 4.17 -23.58 14.71
C ALA A 104 3.69 -24.99 14.27
N SER A 105 2.43 -25.31 14.55
CA SER A 105 1.85 -26.59 14.16
C SER A 105 1.67 -26.71 12.64
N THR A 106 1.87 -27.91 12.11
CA THR A 106 1.63 -28.29 10.71
C THR A 106 0.21 -28.82 10.52
N LEU A 107 -0.22 -28.96 9.26
CA LEU A 107 -1.51 -29.54 8.90
C LEU A 107 -1.60 -31.04 9.26
N GLY A 108 -0.46 -31.72 9.28
CA GLY A 108 -0.35 -33.16 9.37
C GLY A 108 -0.26 -33.82 7.98
N ARG A 109 0.29 -35.01 7.95
CA ARG A 109 0.56 -35.76 6.72
C ARG A 109 -0.69 -35.91 5.86
N TYR A 110 -0.58 -35.63 4.56
CA TYR A 110 -1.60 -35.78 3.53
C TYR A 110 -2.88 -34.96 3.76
N THR A 111 -2.85 -33.99 4.65
CA THR A 111 -3.92 -33.00 4.83
C THR A 111 -3.68 -31.80 3.93
N GLY A 112 -4.71 -31.38 3.21
CA GLY A 112 -4.65 -30.19 2.37
C GLY A 112 -5.68 -29.15 2.78
N THR A 113 -5.37 -27.89 2.53
CA THR A 113 -6.31 -26.76 2.67
C THR A 113 -6.33 -25.93 1.40
N PHE A 114 -7.49 -25.36 1.11
CA PHE A 114 -7.66 -24.33 0.10
C PHE A 114 -8.43 -23.17 0.71
N ASN A 115 -7.91 -21.97 0.52
CA ASN A 115 -8.47 -20.74 1.09
C ASN A 115 -8.65 -19.69 -0.01
N VAL A 116 -9.73 -18.93 0.08
CA VAL A 116 -9.99 -17.73 -0.70
C VAL A 116 -10.21 -16.59 0.28
N THR A 117 -9.34 -15.58 0.20
CA THR A 117 -9.40 -14.39 1.06
C THR A 117 -9.58 -13.14 0.22
N TYR A 118 -10.60 -12.35 0.51
CA TYR A 118 -10.77 -11.01 -0.03
C TYR A 118 -10.26 -9.99 0.98
N THR A 119 -9.47 -9.02 0.53
CA THR A 119 -8.95 -7.92 1.34
C THR A 119 -9.24 -6.61 0.64
N HIS A 120 -9.72 -5.62 1.39
CA HIS A 120 -9.89 -4.25 0.94
C HIS A 120 -9.07 -3.28 1.78
N ILE A 121 -8.38 -2.36 1.09
CA ILE A 121 -7.57 -1.30 1.68
C ILE A 121 -7.96 0.01 1.03
N ASP A 122 -8.25 1.03 1.84
CA ASP A 122 -8.46 2.41 1.39
C ASP A 122 -7.51 3.32 2.17
N PHE A 123 -6.48 3.83 1.50
CA PHE A 123 -5.46 4.65 2.13
C PHE A 123 -5.97 6.07 2.35
N ASN A 124 -5.81 6.58 3.56
CA ASN A 124 -6.37 7.83 4.01
C ASN A 124 -5.32 8.88 4.36
N THR A 125 -4.15 8.45 4.85
CA THR A 125 -3.09 9.35 5.31
C THR A 125 -1.72 8.93 4.83
N LEU A 126 -0.83 9.92 4.66
CA LEU A 126 0.61 9.77 4.43
C LEU A 126 1.32 10.60 5.48
N GLU A 127 2.23 10.00 6.26
CA GLU A 127 2.94 10.66 7.37
C GLU A 127 1.97 11.43 8.30
N GLY A 128 0.82 10.83 8.58
CA GLY A 128 -0.24 11.42 9.40
C GLY A 128 -0.99 12.60 8.76
N THR A 129 -0.66 12.96 7.53
CA THR A 129 -1.39 13.99 6.76
C THR A 129 -2.41 13.33 5.84
N SER A 130 -3.64 13.88 5.80
CA SER A 130 -4.68 13.33 4.94
C SER A 130 -4.30 13.41 3.46
N LEU A 131 -4.46 12.30 2.73
CA LEU A 131 -4.26 12.23 1.28
C LEU A 131 -5.19 13.17 0.51
N SER A 132 -6.33 13.54 1.09
CA SER A 132 -7.25 14.51 0.48
C SER A 132 -6.76 15.96 0.57
N ASN A 133 -5.68 16.24 1.30
CA ASN A 133 -5.18 17.61 1.53
C ASN A 133 -3.65 17.66 1.71
N LEU A 134 -2.91 17.04 0.82
CA LEU A 134 -1.46 17.14 0.80
C LEU A 134 -1.05 18.48 0.20
N THR A 135 -0.21 19.24 0.91
CA THR A 135 0.26 20.54 0.47
C THR A 135 1.77 20.55 0.29
N PHE A 136 2.21 20.90 -0.91
CA PHE A 136 3.62 21.01 -1.27
C PHE A 136 3.93 22.45 -1.62
N SER A 137 5.09 22.96 -1.18
CA SER A 137 5.56 24.30 -1.48
C SER A 137 6.97 24.24 -2.03
N GLN A 138 7.20 24.90 -3.15
CA GLN A 138 8.50 24.96 -3.81
C GLN A 138 8.81 26.37 -4.25
N SER A 139 10.09 26.75 -4.25
CA SER A 139 10.53 28.02 -4.84
C SER A 139 10.12 28.11 -6.30
N ALA A 140 9.48 29.23 -6.68
CA ALA A 140 9.00 29.45 -8.03
C ALA A 140 10.15 29.58 -9.05
N PHE A 141 11.34 29.95 -8.60
CA PHE A 141 12.51 30.13 -9.46
C PHE A 141 13.74 29.47 -8.85
N SER A 142 14.67 29.00 -9.70
CA SER A 142 15.93 28.45 -9.23
C SER A 142 16.83 29.55 -8.64
N PRO A 143 17.70 29.23 -7.67
CA PRO A 143 18.68 30.17 -7.16
C PRO A 143 19.59 30.75 -8.27
N THR A 144 19.91 29.93 -9.26
CA THR A 144 20.74 30.34 -10.42
C THR A 144 20.01 31.39 -11.27
N PHE A 145 18.72 31.21 -11.53
CA PHE A 145 17.92 32.17 -12.27
C PHE A 145 17.82 33.52 -11.49
N ILE A 146 17.49 33.43 -10.20
CA ILE A 146 17.37 34.61 -9.34
C ILE A 146 18.67 35.41 -9.30
N SER A 147 19.83 34.74 -9.22
CA SER A 147 21.13 35.41 -9.19
C SER A 147 21.48 36.22 -10.45
N GLN A 148 20.82 35.92 -11.57
CA GLN A 148 21.01 36.64 -12.85
C GLN A 148 20.11 37.88 -13.00
N LEU A 149 19.13 38.03 -12.12
CA LEU A 149 18.22 39.17 -12.14
C LEU A 149 18.85 40.41 -11.54
N THR A 150 18.27 41.58 -11.84
CA THR A 150 18.65 42.83 -11.16
C THR A 150 18.38 42.74 -9.66
N PRO A 151 19.10 43.47 -8.80
CA PRO A 151 18.84 43.45 -7.33
C PRO A 151 17.38 43.72 -6.96
N LEU A 152 16.71 44.57 -7.72
CA LEU A 152 15.29 44.88 -7.50
C LEU A 152 14.40 43.69 -7.86
N ASP A 153 14.70 42.97 -8.95
CA ASP A 153 13.93 41.84 -9.39
C ASP A 153 14.25 40.59 -8.53
N GLN A 154 15.47 40.45 -8.03
CA GLN A 154 15.80 39.44 -7.01
C GLN A 154 14.92 39.61 -5.76
N GLN A 155 14.74 40.84 -5.32
CA GLN A 155 13.88 41.17 -4.19
C GLN A 155 12.39 40.87 -4.50
N ARG A 156 11.96 41.08 -5.73
CA ARG A 156 10.58 40.88 -6.20
C ARG A 156 10.21 39.40 -6.39
N PHE A 157 11.13 38.62 -6.90
CA PHE A 157 10.85 37.24 -7.35
C PHE A 157 11.51 36.17 -6.49
N GLY A 158 12.54 36.53 -5.72
CA GLY A 158 13.40 35.56 -5.01
C GLY A 158 12.68 34.71 -3.99
N ASN A 159 11.55 35.13 -3.45
CA ASN A 159 10.79 34.41 -2.45
C ASN A 159 9.38 34.01 -2.94
N ASN A 160 9.15 34.00 -4.25
CA ASN A 160 7.90 33.51 -4.79
C ASN A 160 7.88 31.98 -4.67
N LEU A 161 6.74 31.45 -4.23
CA LEU A 161 6.52 30.01 -4.05
C LEU A 161 5.46 29.54 -5.04
N ILE A 162 5.63 28.33 -5.52
CA ILE A 162 4.55 27.54 -6.11
C ILE A 162 4.01 26.66 -5.00
N GLN A 163 2.77 26.85 -4.62
CA GLN A 163 2.06 26.00 -3.68
C GLN A 163 1.12 25.09 -4.46
N SER A 164 1.24 23.80 -4.22
CA SER A 164 0.40 22.76 -4.83
C SER A 164 -0.37 22.05 -3.75
N GLN A 165 -1.68 21.95 -3.93
CA GLN A 165 -2.57 21.15 -3.12
C GLN A 165 -2.98 19.93 -3.91
N LEU A 166 -2.64 18.75 -3.41
CA LEU A 166 -2.97 17.46 -3.98
C LEU A 166 -4.08 16.81 -3.15
N ASN A 167 -5.16 16.46 -3.80
CA ASN A 167 -6.23 15.61 -3.27
C ASN A 167 -6.15 14.29 -4.02
N MET A 168 -5.88 13.20 -3.31
CA MET A 168 -5.77 11.88 -3.92
C MET A 168 -6.46 10.81 -3.08
N GLY A 169 -6.86 9.74 -3.73
CA GLY A 169 -7.27 8.50 -3.11
C GLY A 169 -6.60 7.33 -3.81
N LEU A 170 -6.24 6.33 -3.02
CA LEU A 170 -5.64 5.08 -3.46
C LEU A 170 -6.31 3.94 -2.71
N SER A 171 -6.90 3.00 -3.43
CA SER A 171 -7.54 1.84 -2.84
C SER A 171 -7.21 0.55 -3.59
N PHE A 172 -7.20 -0.55 -2.86
CA PHE A 172 -6.96 -1.89 -3.38
C PHE A 172 -8.09 -2.83 -2.98
N ASP A 173 -8.52 -3.62 -3.95
CA ASP A 173 -9.33 -4.81 -3.74
C ASP A 173 -8.52 -6.02 -4.19
N THR A 174 -8.17 -6.92 -3.26
CA THR A 174 -7.31 -8.06 -3.53
C THR A 174 -8.01 -9.36 -3.14
N VAL A 175 -7.99 -10.34 -4.03
CA VAL A 175 -8.42 -11.70 -3.75
C VAL A 175 -7.21 -12.62 -3.78
N PHE A 176 -6.92 -13.27 -2.66
CA PHE A 176 -5.90 -14.31 -2.57
C PHE A 176 -6.54 -15.69 -2.75
N PHE A 177 -5.91 -16.50 -3.57
CA PHE A 177 -6.16 -17.94 -3.69
C PHE A 177 -4.95 -18.65 -3.09
N SER A 178 -5.13 -19.34 -1.98
CA SER A 178 -4.04 -20.03 -1.31
C SER A 178 -4.36 -21.49 -1.08
N GLY A 179 -3.33 -22.33 -1.09
CA GLY A 179 -3.41 -23.74 -0.79
C GLY A 179 -2.19 -24.18 0.01
N ALA A 180 -2.41 -25.05 0.99
CA ALA A 180 -1.35 -25.67 1.77
C ALA A 180 -1.52 -27.17 1.82
N PHE A 181 -0.40 -27.90 1.94
CA PHE A 181 -0.39 -29.35 1.98
C PHE A 181 0.68 -29.88 2.93
N GLY A 182 0.27 -30.75 3.84
CA GLY A 182 1.15 -31.47 4.75
C GLY A 182 1.86 -32.64 4.05
N ILE A 183 3.15 -32.46 3.79
CA ILE A 183 3.97 -33.53 3.19
C ILE A 183 4.27 -34.63 4.21
N THR A 184 4.62 -34.18 5.43
CA THR A 184 4.87 -35.02 6.59
C THR A 184 4.12 -34.50 7.81
N ASP A 185 4.24 -35.16 8.95
CA ASP A 185 3.65 -34.66 10.19
C ASP A 185 4.37 -33.39 10.71
N SER A 186 5.54 -33.04 10.15
CA SER A 186 6.36 -31.89 10.56
C SER A 186 6.69 -30.91 9.44
N ILE A 187 6.29 -31.19 8.19
CA ILE A 187 6.62 -30.32 7.05
C ILE A 187 5.37 -30.04 6.22
N ASP A 188 5.05 -28.76 6.07
CA ASP A 188 4.04 -28.24 5.15
C ASP A 188 4.69 -27.45 4.02
N VAL A 189 4.03 -27.47 2.87
CA VAL A 189 4.28 -26.54 1.77
C VAL A 189 3.01 -25.81 1.42
N SER A 190 3.12 -24.55 1.01
CA SER A 190 1.96 -23.79 0.59
C SER A 190 2.30 -22.82 -0.54
N MET A 191 1.26 -22.39 -1.24
CA MET A 191 1.34 -21.37 -2.27
C MET A 191 0.16 -20.40 -2.13
N ALA A 192 0.37 -19.14 -2.46
CA ALA A 192 -0.69 -18.15 -2.59
C ALA A 192 -0.45 -17.29 -3.83
N LEU A 193 -1.52 -16.99 -4.54
CA LEU A 193 -1.54 -16.06 -5.67
C LEU A 193 -2.63 -15.04 -5.45
N SER A 194 -2.31 -13.75 -5.66
CA SER A 194 -3.29 -12.68 -5.58
C SER A 194 -3.78 -12.26 -6.97
N VAL A 195 -5.02 -11.76 -6.99
CA VAL A 195 -5.60 -10.99 -8.10
C VAL A 195 -6.10 -9.69 -7.51
N SER A 196 -5.57 -8.58 -8.01
CA SER A 196 -5.78 -7.28 -7.39
C SER A 196 -6.33 -6.27 -8.37
N GLN A 197 -7.12 -5.34 -7.84
CA GLN A 197 -7.54 -4.12 -8.51
C GLN A 197 -7.04 -2.93 -7.70
N ALA A 198 -6.16 -2.12 -8.29
CA ALA A 198 -5.72 -0.85 -7.76
C ALA A 198 -6.52 0.29 -8.40
N ARG A 199 -7.11 1.16 -7.59
CA ARG A 199 -7.80 2.37 -8.06
C ARG A 199 -7.10 3.58 -7.51
N MET A 200 -6.73 4.49 -8.38
CA MET A 200 -6.06 5.72 -8.01
C MET A 200 -6.73 6.91 -8.69
N HIS A 201 -7.05 7.91 -7.92
CA HIS A 201 -7.49 9.20 -8.45
C HIS A 201 -6.72 10.32 -7.77
N ALA A 202 -6.43 11.37 -8.49
CA ALA A 202 -5.82 12.55 -7.93
C ALA A 202 -6.27 13.81 -8.66
N THR A 203 -6.38 14.89 -7.90
CA THR A 203 -6.58 16.25 -8.40
C THR A 203 -5.55 17.14 -7.75
N VAL A 204 -4.76 17.83 -8.55
CA VAL A 204 -3.79 18.81 -8.08
C VAL A 204 -4.19 20.21 -8.52
N THR A 205 -4.14 21.15 -7.58
CA THR A 205 -4.30 22.57 -7.86
C THR A 205 -3.05 23.29 -7.41
N SER A 206 -2.38 23.99 -8.32
CA SER A 206 -1.16 24.75 -8.02
C SER A 206 -1.37 26.23 -8.27
N GLN A 207 -0.79 27.04 -7.39
CA GLN A 207 -0.84 28.50 -7.46
C GLN A 207 0.53 29.12 -7.17
N ILE A 208 0.82 30.26 -7.78
CA ILE A 208 2.00 31.05 -7.46
C ILE A 208 1.64 32.02 -6.31
N ILE A 209 2.35 31.90 -5.19
CA ILE A 209 2.26 32.80 -4.05
C ILE A 209 3.41 33.78 -4.15
N GLN A 210 3.07 35.08 -4.21
CA GLN A 210 4.06 36.16 -4.21
C GLN A 210 4.64 36.35 -2.80
N ASN A 211 5.90 36.77 -2.76
CA ASN A 211 6.59 37.12 -1.51
C ASN A 211 5.82 38.20 -0.71
N PRO A 212 5.36 37.88 0.50
CA PRO A 212 4.62 38.82 1.33
C PRO A 212 5.49 40.00 1.84
N SER A 213 6.82 39.88 1.75
CA SER A 213 7.74 40.90 2.21
C SER A 213 7.87 42.10 1.27
N VAL A 214 7.32 42.01 0.07
CA VAL A 214 7.36 43.11 -0.90
C VAL A 214 5.98 43.76 -0.99
N HIS A 215 5.87 45.01 -0.57
CA HIS A 215 4.64 45.80 -0.68
C HIS A 215 4.35 46.14 -2.15
N PHE A 216 3.92 45.15 -2.92
CA PHE A 216 3.25 45.37 -4.19
C PHE A 216 1.76 45.29 -3.99
N PRO A 217 0.97 46.15 -4.63
CA PRO A 217 -0.47 45.97 -4.63
C PRO A 217 -0.80 44.57 -5.08
N PRO A 218 -1.71 43.87 -4.42
CA PRO A 218 -2.12 42.54 -4.84
C PRO A 218 -2.57 42.62 -6.29
N GLY A 219 -1.95 41.83 -7.15
CA GLY A 219 -2.37 41.73 -8.54
C GLY A 219 -1.34 41.97 -9.64
N PHE A 220 -0.05 42.15 -9.33
CA PHE A 220 0.99 42.32 -10.37
C PHE A 220 1.62 40.98 -10.79
N PHE A 221 1.80 40.81 -12.10
CA PHE A 221 2.38 39.62 -12.73
C PHE A 221 3.35 39.94 -13.85
N LEU A 222 4.27 39.02 -14.15
CA LEU A 222 4.97 38.95 -15.43
C LEU A 222 4.02 38.34 -16.48
N GLU A 223 3.68 39.12 -17.50
CA GLU A 223 3.11 38.63 -18.76
C GLU A 223 4.21 38.34 -19.78
N GLU A 224 3.86 37.61 -20.85
CA GLU A 224 4.72 37.46 -22.03
C GLU A 224 5.30 38.84 -22.40
N ASN A 225 6.59 38.92 -22.54
CA ASN A 225 7.38 40.11 -22.80
C ASN A 225 7.88 40.91 -21.58
N ASN A 226 8.05 40.27 -20.42
CA ASN A 226 8.67 40.92 -19.24
C ASN A 226 7.90 42.15 -18.70
N ARG A 227 6.64 42.26 -19.02
CA ARG A 227 5.80 43.38 -18.60
C ARG A 227 5.00 43.02 -17.34
N LEU A 228 5.12 43.83 -16.30
CA LEU A 228 4.27 43.71 -15.11
C LEU A 228 2.86 44.20 -15.43
N VAL A 229 1.88 43.34 -15.33
CA VAL A 229 0.48 43.68 -15.55
C VAL A 229 -0.32 43.48 -14.28
N ALA A 230 -1.10 44.50 -13.90
CA ALA A 230 -2.03 44.39 -12.78
C ALA A 230 -3.31 43.66 -13.23
N LYS A 231 -3.68 42.58 -12.56
CA LYS A 231 -5.01 41.99 -12.67
C LYS A 231 -5.68 41.98 -11.31
N SER A 232 -6.80 42.67 -11.24
CA SER A 232 -7.63 42.70 -10.04
C SER A 232 -8.46 41.43 -9.93
N GLY A 233 -8.57 40.86 -8.74
CA GLY A 233 -9.52 39.82 -8.40
C GLY A 233 -9.01 38.39 -8.63
N MET A 234 -9.54 37.49 -7.90
CA MET A 234 -9.37 36.03 -7.88
C MET A 234 -7.96 35.47 -8.07
N LEU A 235 -7.41 34.99 -6.96
CA LEU A 235 -6.12 34.28 -6.94
C LEU A 235 -6.16 32.96 -7.73
N CYS A 236 -7.32 32.28 -7.76
CA CYS A 236 -7.60 31.10 -8.57
C CYS A 236 -9.09 31.05 -8.93
N GLY A 237 -9.40 30.78 -10.17
CA GLY A 237 -10.76 30.57 -10.64
C GLY A 237 -10.75 29.83 -11.97
N PHE A 238 -11.78 29.05 -12.19
CA PHE A 238 -12.01 28.33 -13.44
C PHE A 238 -13.17 28.99 -14.21
N ASP A 239 -13.06 28.94 -15.52
CA ASP A 239 -14.16 29.34 -16.39
C ASP A 239 -15.35 28.41 -16.13
N PRO A 240 -16.51 28.88 -15.69
CA PRO A 240 -17.68 28.04 -15.45
C PRO A 240 -18.15 27.26 -16.70
N GLN A 241 -17.79 27.78 -17.89
CA GLN A 241 -18.11 27.15 -19.19
C GLN A 241 -17.02 26.20 -19.67
N GLN A 242 -15.80 26.28 -19.10
CA GLN A 242 -14.66 25.44 -19.42
C GLN A 242 -13.94 25.07 -18.10
N PRO A 243 -14.44 24.10 -17.32
CA PRO A 243 -13.96 23.84 -15.97
C PRO A 243 -12.48 23.47 -15.86
N ASN A 244 -11.84 23.09 -16.96
CA ASN A 244 -10.42 22.75 -17.01
C ASN A 244 -9.55 23.93 -17.52
N LYS A 245 -10.14 25.10 -17.80
CA LYS A 245 -9.41 26.26 -18.26
C LYS A 245 -9.27 27.29 -17.14
N PRO A 246 -8.04 27.55 -16.64
CA PRO A 246 -7.83 28.55 -15.61
C PRO A 246 -8.14 29.95 -16.14
N ILE A 247 -8.88 30.75 -15.39
CA ILE A 247 -9.16 32.16 -15.68
C ILE A 247 -7.91 33.03 -15.52
N SER A 248 -6.91 32.52 -14.81
CA SER A 248 -5.65 33.21 -14.53
C SER A 248 -4.47 32.29 -14.81
N ALA A 249 -3.41 32.82 -15.45
CA ALA A 249 -2.15 32.12 -15.68
C ALA A 249 -1.39 31.74 -14.38
N ARG A 250 -1.96 31.99 -13.21
CA ARG A 250 -1.36 31.76 -11.88
C ARG A 250 -1.79 30.45 -11.24
N CYS A 251 -2.90 29.91 -11.69
CA CYS A 251 -3.44 28.67 -11.17
C CYS A 251 -3.57 27.70 -12.30
N ALA A 252 -3.23 26.47 -12.00
CA ALA A 252 -3.50 25.35 -12.89
C ALA A 252 -4.07 24.21 -12.03
N THR A 253 -5.01 23.48 -12.60
CA THR A 253 -5.51 22.24 -12.04
C THR A 253 -5.38 21.15 -13.07
N ASP A 254 -4.97 19.97 -12.62
CA ASP A 254 -4.95 18.76 -13.44
C ASP A 254 -5.46 17.60 -12.58
N SER A 255 -6.00 16.57 -13.23
CA SER A 255 -6.57 15.43 -12.54
C SER A 255 -6.52 14.17 -13.39
N PHE A 256 -6.50 13.03 -12.69
CA PHE A 256 -6.72 11.73 -13.32
C PHE A 256 -7.59 10.84 -12.43
N ASN A 257 -8.18 9.82 -13.03
CA ASN A 257 -8.85 8.72 -12.35
C ASN A 257 -8.57 7.45 -13.15
N GLN A 258 -7.82 6.52 -12.58
CA GLN A 258 -7.39 5.32 -13.27
C GLN A 258 -7.50 4.10 -12.38
N THR A 259 -7.69 2.95 -13.03
CA THR A 259 -7.81 1.64 -12.40
C THR A 259 -6.89 0.68 -13.14
N ALA A 260 -6.08 -0.05 -12.39
CA ALA A 260 -5.32 -1.19 -12.88
C ALA A 260 -5.93 -2.48 -12.31
N PHE A 261 -5.88 -3.55 -13.08
CA PHE A 261 -6.36 -4.88 -12.68
C PHE A 261 -5.40 -5.94 -13.23
N GLY A 262 -5.02 -6.90 -12.39
CA GLY A 262 -4.12 -7.97 -12.81
C GLY A 262 -3.82 -8.98 -11.70
N THR A 263 -2.96 -9.93 -12.03
CA THR A 263 -2.37 -10.83 -11.04
C THR A 263 -1.33 -10.06 -10.23
N GLY A 264 -1.25 -10.37 -8.94
CA GLY A 264 -0.15 -9.95 -8.09
C GLY A 264 0.97 -11.01 -8.05
N ASP A 265 1.75 -10.97 -6.98
CA ASP A 265 2.89 -11.87 -6.82
C ASP A 265 2.47 -13.27 -6.38
N LEU A 266 3.34 -14.23 -6.71
CA LEU A 266 3.21 -15.62 -6.28
C LEU A 266 4.07 -15.84 -5.04
N PHE A 267 3.44 -16.32 -3.97
CA PHE A 267 4.09 -16.68 -2.71
C PHE A 267 4.24 -18.19 -2.63
N LEU A 268 5.47 -18.66 -2.41
CA LEU A 268 5.77 -20.06 -2.13
C LEU A 268 6.32 -20.16 -0.71
N ARG A 269 5.80 -21.08 0.08
CA ARG A 269 6.16 -21.23 1.49
C ARG A 269 6.49 -22.69 1.81
N SER A 270 7.43 -22.86 2.75
CA SER A 270 7.73 -24.15 3.35
C SER A 270 7.96 -23.97 4.83
N LYS A 271 7.18 -24.69 5.63
CA LYS A 271 7.21 -24.65 7.09
C LYS A 271 7.71 -25.98 7.63
N TRP A 272 8.64 -25.92 8.59
CA TRP A 272 9.17 -27.05 9.31
C TRP A 272 8.98 -26.89 10.81
N HIS A 273 8.10 -27.70 11.39
CA HIS A 273 7.90 -27.85 12.83
C HIS A 273 9.00 -28.76 13.37
N PHE A 274 9.91 -28.24 14.19
CA PHE A 274 11.10 -28.96 14.62
C PHE A 274 11.18 -29.21 16.12
N TYR A 275 10.33 -28.58 16.92
CA TYR A 275 10.38 -28.68 18.38
C TYR A 275 8.98 -28.56 19.00
N ASP A 276 8.66 -29.52 19.87
CA ASP A 276 7.38 -29.60 20.60
C ASP A 276 7.66 -29.92 22.07
N THR A 277 7.16 -29.05 22.96
CA THR A 277 7.25 -29.23 24.40
C THR A 277 5.93 -28.92 25.07
N GLU A 278 5.88 -29.14 26.39
CA GLU A 278 4.74 -28.74 27.23
C GLU A 278 4.47 -27.22 27.16
N TYR A 279 5.51 -26.39 26.94
CA TYR A 279 5.43 -24.92 27.04
C TYR A 279 5.39 -24.22 25.69
N ALA A 280 6.00 -24.77 24.67
CA ALA A 280 6.10 -24.13 23.36
C ALA A 280 6.31 -25.13 22.23
N ASP A 281 5.71 -24.87 21.10
CA ASP A 281 5.96 -25.48 19.80
C ASP A 281 6.71 -24.48 18.94
N LEU A 282 7.79 -24.92 18.28
CA LEU A 282 8.63 -24.07 17.44
C LEU A 282 8.66 -24.57 16.00
N ALA A 283 8.57 -23.64 15.07
CA ALA A 283 8.72 -23.90 13.64
C ALA A 283 9.57 -22.82 12.98
N VAL A 284 10.14 -23.16 11.85
CA VAL A 284 10.70 -22.18 10.90
C VAL A 284 9.92 -22.25 9.61
N GLU A 285 9.73 -21.11 8.98
CA GLU A 285 9.11 -21.01 7.67
C GLU A 285 9.98 -20.17 6.75
N GLY A 286 10.11 -20.57 5.50
CA GLY A 286 10.70 -19.76 4.44
C GLY A 286 9.60 -19.34 3.48
N ILE A 287 9.49 -18.04 3.22
CA ILE A 287 8.55 -17.45 2.27
C ILE A 287 9.36 -16.89 1.11
N LEU A 288 9.13 -17.38 -0.10
CA LEU A 288 9.69 -16.87 -1.34
C LEU A 288 8.59 -16.16 -2.12
N THR A 289 8.75 -14.86 -2.36
CA THR A 289 7.87 -14.09 -3.24
C THR A 289 8.48 -14.02 -4.63
N ILE A 290 7.73 -14.44 -5.63
CA ILE A 290 8.11 -14.37 -7.03
C ILE A 290 7.36 -13.21 -7.66
N PRO A 291 8.05 -12.21 -8.26
CA PRO A 291 7.43 -11.00 -8.82
C PRO A 291 6.71 -11.35 -10.13
N THR A 292 5.47 -11.78 -10.03
CA THR A 292 4.59 -12.08 -11.16
C THR A 292 3.57 -10.97 -11.42
N GLY A 293 3.44 -10.04 -10.47
CA GLY A 293 2.58 -8.86 -10.57
C GLY A 293 3.20 -7.77 -11.43
N ASN A 294 2.40 -6.75 -11.76
CA ASN A 294 2.87 -5.55 -12.44
C ASN A 294 3.17 -4.46 -11.39
N ALA A 295 4.44 -4.26 -11.07
CA ALA A 295 4.87 -3.29 -10.07
C ALA A 295 4.57 -1.84 -10.49
N ASP A 296 4.64 -1.50 -11.78
CA ASP A 296 4.34 -0.17 -12.29
C ASP A 296 2.86 0.22 -12.06
N ASP A 297 1.99 -0.77 -11.90
CA ASP A 297 0.57 -0.60 -11.59
C ASP A 297 0.24 -0.91 -10.12
N PHE A 298 1.26 -1.00 -9.24
CA PHE A 298 1.15 -1.31 -7.81
C PHE A 298 0.51 -2.69 -7.52
N LEU A 299 0.67 -3.66 -8.41
CA LEU A 299 0.10 -4.99 -8.26
C LEU A 299 1.11 -6.05 -7.76
N GLY A 300 2.37 -5.70 -7.57
CA GLY A 300 3.43 -6.59 -7.10
C GLY A 300 4.76 -5.88 -6.88
N PHE A 301 5.77 -6.65 -6.49
CA PHE A 301 7.16 -6.19 -6.36
C PHE A 301 7.91 -6.24 -7.69
N ASN A 302 8.98 -5.44 -7.81
CA ASN A 302 9.87 -5.51 -8.98
C ASN A 302 10.82 -6.71 -8.90
N ASP A 303 11.22 -7.07 -7.70
CA ASP A 303 12.26 -8.03 -7.40
C ASP A 303 11.75 -9.17 -6.50
N PRO A 304 12.32 -10.38 -6.58
CA PRO A 304 11.97 -11.45 -5.66
C PRO A 304 12.38 -11.11 -4.23
N THR A 305 11.56 -11.53 -3.26
CA THR A 305 11.87 -11.38 -1.84
C THR A 305 11.95 -12.76 -1.16
N PHE A 306 12.70 -12.82 -0.06
CA PHE A 306 12.81 -14.01 0.77
C PHE A 306 12.67 -13.65 2.25
N THR A 307 11.73 -14.28 2.95
CA THR A 307 11.46 -14.04 4.37
C THR A 307 11.62 -15.34 5.16
N PRO A 308 12.74 -15.54 5.85
CA PRO A 308 12.82 -16.53 6.93
C PRO A 308 12.01 -16.05 8.14
N LEU A 309 11.16 -16.93 8.68
CA LEU A 309 10.28 -16.68 9.81
C LEU A 309 10.53 -17.72 10.91
N LEU A 310 10.73 -17.27 12.13
CA LEU A 310 10.70 -18.10 13.32
C LEU A 310 9.33 -17.98 13.97
N ILE A 311 8.70 -19.12 14.23
CA ILE A 311 7.35 -19.22 14.74
C ILE A 311 7.38 -19.94 16.07
N ALA A 312 6.78 -19.32 17.10
CA ALA A 312 6.52 -19.95 18.38
C ALA A 312 5.02 -19.87 18.69
N SER A 313 4.42 -20.98 19.05
CA SER A 313 3.02 -21.02 19.47
C SER A 313 2.76 -22.16 20.43
N LYS A 314 1.64 -22.13 21.16
CA LYS A 314 1.20 -23.26 21.97
C LYS A 314 -0.31 -23.22 22.19
N ASP A 315 -0.94 -24.39 22.16
CA ASP A 315 -2.36 -24.50 22.48
C ASP A 315 -2.53 -24.86 23.98
N PHE A 316 -2.99 -23.91 24.78
CA PHE A 316 -3.35 -24.09 26.20
C PHE A 316 -4.86 -24.33 26.35
N GLY A 317 -5.44 -25.08 25.45
CA GLY A 317 -6.83 -25.47 25.46
C GLY A 317 -7.76 -24.40 24.86
N ARG A 318 -8.11 -23.35 25.61
CA ARG A 318 -8.97 -22.29 25.06
C ARG A 318 -8.19 -21.11 24.50
N VAL A 319 -6.94 -20.94 24.88
CA VAL A 319 -6.09 -19.82 24.49
C VAL A 319 -4.86 -20.36 23.81
N SER A 320 -4.56 -19.87 22.65
CA SER A 320 -3.39 -20.26 21.85
C SER A 320 -2.56 -19.01 21.51
N PRO A 321 -1.59 -18.62 22.38
CA PRO A 321 -0.67 -17.56 22.07
C PRO A 321 0.27 -17.94 20.94
N HIS A 322 0.71 -16.93 20.17
CA HIS A 322 1.67 -17.08 19.07
C HIS A 322 2.58 -15.86 18.97
N LEU A 323 3.76 -16.12 18.42
CA LEU A 323 4.79 -15.12 18.12
C LEU A 323 5.50 -15.53 16.83
N ASN A 324 5.51 -14.62 15.85
CA ASN A 324 6.25 -14.77 14.60
C ASN A 324 7.31 -13.66 14.54
N ILE A 325 8.55 -14.01 14.23
CA ILE A 325 9.64 -13.04 14.04
C ILE A 325 10.35 -13.40 12.75
N GLY A 326 10.46 -12.45 11.84
CA GLY A 326 11.06 -12.63 10.54
C GLY A 326 11.86 -11.44 10.06
N TYR A 327 12.51 -11.64 8.93
CA TYR A 327 13.21 -10.59 8.21
C TYR A 327 13.04 -10.79 6.72
N GLU A 328 12.40 -9.85 6.07
CA GLU A 328 12.20 -9.86 4.63
C GLU A 328 13.40 -9.25 3.91
N PHE A 329 14.13 -10.09 3.22
CA PHE A 329 15.21 -9.67 2.32
C PHE A 329 14.61 -9.26 0.98
N ARG A 330 14.75 -7.99 0.64
CA ARG A 330 14.37 -7.42 -0.66
C ARG A 330 15.63 -7.14 -1.46
N SER A 331 15.63 -7.48 -2.74
CA SER A 331 16.71 -7.13 -3.67
C SER A 331 16.40 -5.81 -4.37
N GLY A 332 17.41 -5.20 -5.01
CA GLY A 332 17.23 -3.97 -5.79
C GLY A 332 17.17 -2.70 -4.97
N ALA A 333 16.23 -1.82 -5.30
CA ALA A 333 16.04 -0.51 -4.65
C ALA A 333 15.11 -0.58 -3.43
N ASP A 334 14.42 -1.70 -3.23
CA ASP A 334 13.47 -1.88 -2.15
C ASP A 334 14.18 -2.12 -0.82
N VAL A 335 13.58 -1.63 0.25
CA VAL A 335 14.16 -1.71 1.59
C VAL A 335 13.72 -3.00 2.26
N SER A 336 14.70 -3.75 2.76
CA SER A 336 14.47 -4.91 3.62
C SER A 336 13.83 -4.50 4.94
N GLN A 337 12.99 -5.37 5.51
CA GLN A 337 12.27 -5.06 6.75
C GLN A 337 12.28 -6.24 7.73
N ALA A 338 12.37 -5.92 9.01
CA ALA A 338 12.10 -6.88 10.06
C ALA A 338 10.60 -6.93 10.34
N GLU A 339 10.06 -8.12 10.62
CA GLU A 339 8.66 -8.30 10.97
C GLU A 339 8.50 -9.02 12.31
N CYS A 340 7.46 -8.62 13.06
CA CYS A 340 7.09 -9.23 14.32
C CYS A 340 5.55 -9.24 14.44
N ILE A 341 4.97 -10.42 14.58
CA ILE A 341 3.54 -10.58 14.87
C ILE A 341 3.42 -11.31 16.19
N ALA A 342 2.66 -10.74 17.14
CA ALA A 342 2.45 -11.32 18.47
C ALA A 342 0.99 -11.20 18.87
N GLY A 343 0.39 -12.30 19.30
CA GLY A 343 -1.01 -12.31 19.66
C GLY A 343 -1.48 -13.60 20.29
N ALA A 344 -2.80 -13.76 20.29
CA ALA A 344 -3.42 -14.99 20.75
C ALA A 344 -4.80 -15.19 20.13
N ASP A 345 -5.14 -16.44 19.88
CA ASP A 345 -6.51 -16.83 19.59
C ASP A 345 -7.18 -17.42 20.82
N VAL A 346 -8.49 -17.16 20.92
CA VAL A 346 -9.33 -17.64 22.00
C VAL A 346 -10.51 -18.41 21.42
N ARG A 347 -10.60 -19.70 21.75
CA ARG A 347 -11.78 -20.50 21.43
C ARG A 347 -12.96 -20.09 22.30
N ALA A 348 -13.80 -19.20 21.78
CA ALA A 348 -15.00 -18.72 22.48
C ALA A 348 -16.05 -19.84 22.62
N THR A 349 -16.27 -20.61 21.54
CA THR A 349 -17.13 -21.80 21.52
C THR A 349 -16.47 -22.92 20.70
N ARG A 350 -17.13 -24.07 20.59
CA ARG A 350 -16.63 -25.16 19.73
C ARG A 350 -16.59 -24.83 18.24
N TRP A 351 -17.29 -23.79 17.82
CA TRP A 351 -17.44 -23.37 16.43
C TRP A 351 -16.97 -21.94 16.17
N LEU A 352 -16.55 -21.18 17.21
CA LEU A 352 -16.09 -19.80 17.12
C LEU A 352 -14.75 -19.63 17.82
N THR A 353 -13.78 -19.09 17.09
CA THR A 353 -12.51 -18.57 17.58
C THR A 353 -12.44 -17.06 17.35
N LEU A 354 -11.93 -16.33 18.30
CA LEU A 354 -11.60 -14.91 18.22
C LEU A 354 -10.08 -14.78 18.29
N ALA A 355 -9.51 -13.84 17.52
CA ALA A 355 -8.07 -13.56 17.50
C ALA A 355 -7.82 -12.07 17.76
N ALA A 356 -6.67 -11.77 18.36
CA ALA A 356 -6.18 -10.41 18.53
C ALA A 356 -4.65 -10.38 18.44
N ASP A 357 -4.11 -9.50 17.61
CA ASP A 357 -2.71 -9.45 17.23
C ASP A 357 -2.17 -8.03 17.20
N PHE A 358 -0.89 -7.94 17.48
CA PHE A 358 -0.02 -6.81 17.20
C PHE A 358 0.90 -7.19 16.03
N LEU A 359 0.97 -6.32 15.02
CA LEU A 359 1.84 -6.46 13.87
C LEU A 359 2.82 -5.29 13.82
N GLY A 360 4.10 -5.59 13.68
CA GLY A 360 5.17 -4.61 13.53
C GLY A 360 6.03 -4.95 12.33
N TYR A 361 6.21 -4.00 11.42
CA TYR A 361 7.14 -4.06 10.30
C TYR A 361 8.10 -2.89 10.43
N PHE A 362 9.39 -3.16 10.43
CA PHE A 362 10.45 -2.21 10.74
C PHE A 362 11.44 -2.15 9.60
N ASP A 363 11.47 -1.03 8.90
CA ASP A 363 12.37 -0.81 7.77
C ASP A 363 13.82 -0.64 8.20
N ASP A 364 14.75 -1.21 7.41
CA ASP A 364 16.20 -1.07 7.61
C ASP A 364 16.77 0.22 6.95
N LYS A 365 15.94 1.19 6.62
CA LYS A 365 16.36 2.50 6.09
C LYS A 365 16.99 3.38 7.17
N ARG A 366 18.08 4.03 6.81
CA ARG A 366 18.80 5.02 7.65
C ARG A 366 18.67 6.45 7.13
N ASP A 367 17.74 6.71 6.24
CA ASP A 367 17.59 8.01 5.55
C ASP A 367 16.79 9.07 6.35
N GLY A 368 16.35 8.73 7.56
CA GLY A 368 15.67 9.65 8.47
C GLY A 368 14.16 9.73 8.26
N ILE A 369 13.60 8.97 7.32
CA ILE A 369 12.16 8.75 7.18
C ILE A 369 11.80 7.49 7.94
N ASN A 370 10.83 7.56 8.86
CA ASN A 370 10.41 6.41 9.65
C ASN A 370 9.18 5.78 9.02
N ASP A 371 9.38 4.74 8.23
CA ASP A 371 8.31 4.01 7.54
C ASP A 371 7.85 2.76 8.32
N ASN A 372 8.13 2.70 9.62
CA ASN A 372 7.70 1.58 10.45
C ASN A 372 6.18 1.45 10.46
N VAL A 373 5.68 0.26 10.14
CA VAL A 373 4.26 -0.05 10.14
C VAL A 373 3.90 -0.76 11.43
N LEU A 374 3.13 -0.11 12.31
CA LEU A 374 2.58 -0.73 13.50
C LEU A 374 1.06 -0.83 13.38
N GLN A 375 0.53 -2.02 13.56
CA GLN A 375 -0.91 -2.30 13.43
C GLN A 375 -1.38 -3.21 14.55
N SER A 376 -2.67 -3.14 14.87
CA SER A 376 -3.38 -4.14 15.63
C SER A 376 -4.40 -4.83 14.74
N ALA A 377 -4.58 -6.13 14.90
CA ALA A 377 -5.61 -6.89 14.23
C ALA A 377 -6.57 -7.49 15.22
N VAL A 378 -7.85 -7.57 14.85
CA VAL A 378 -8.86 -8.35 15.55
C VAL A 378 -9.61 -9.18 14.52
N GLY A 379 -9.77 -10.46 14.82
CA GLY A 379 -10.36 -11.40 13.88
C GLY A 379 -11.32 -12.38 14.54
N PHE A 380 -12.09 -13.04 13.71
CA PHE A 380 -12.91 -14.17 14.11
C PHE A 380 -12.91 -15.25 13.01
N ARG A 381 -13.00 -16.49 13.45
CA ARG A 381 -13.20 -17.65 12.57
C ARG A 381 -14.35 -18.49 13.07
N VAL A 382 -15.21 -18.92 12.18
CA VAL A 382 -16.37 -19.77 12.48
C VAL A 382 -16.32 -21.04 11.64
N ASN A 383 -16.65 -22.17 12.28
CA ASN A 383 -16.85 -23.43 11.58
C ASN A 383 -18.36 -23.69 11.48
N PRO A 384 -19.04 -23.28 10.40
CA PRO A 384 -20.48 -23.42 10.27
C PRO A 384 -20.88 -24.89 10.10
N PHE A 385 -20.08 -25.67 9.37
CA PHE A 385 -20.32 -27.09 9.18
C PHE A 385 -19.08 -27.83 8.61
N GLY A 386 -18.85 -29.04 9.10
CA GLY A 386 -17.86 -29.96 8.57
C GLY A 386 -16.44 -29.40 8.51
N LYS A 387 -15.87 -29.39 7.33
CA LYS A 387 -14.50 -28.97 7.02
C LYS A 387 -14.41 -27.52 6.48
N PHE A 388 -15.51 -26.78 6.47
CA PHE A 388 -15.55 -25.38 6.07
C PHE A 388 -15.33 -24.45 7.25
N VAL A 389 -14.50 -23.43 7.05
CA VAL A 389 -14.31 -22.32 7.97
C VAL A 389 -14.52 -21.01 7.20
N ALA A 390 -15.20 -20.07 7.81
CA ALA A 390 -15.32 -18.71 7.33
C ALA A 390 -14.75 -17.76 8.40
N GLY A 391 -14.13 -16.68 8.00
CA GLY A 391 -13.51 -15.73 8.91
C GLY A 391 -13.54 -14.30 8.39
N GLY A 392 -13.15 -13.40 9.28
CA GLY A 392 -12.95 -12.01 8.96
C GLY A 392 -11.97 -11.36 9.93
N THR A 393 -11.19 -10.43 9.41
CA THR A 393 -10.16 -9.71 10.16
C THR A 393 -10.25 -8.22 9.87
N PHE A 394 -10.06 -7.41 10.90
CA PHE A 394 -9.95 -5.95 10.84
C PHE A 394 -8.60 -5.56 11.41
N GLN A 395 -7.83 -4.77 10.64
CA GLN A 395 -6.54 -4.24 11.08
C GLN A 395 -6.64 -2.73 11.19
N PHE A 396 -6.04 -2.18 12.25
CA PHE A 396 -6.04 -0.75 12.57
C PHE A 396 -4.61 -0.25 12.75
N PRO A 397 -4.26 0.93 12.21
CA PRO A 397 -2.95 1.52 12.42
C PRO A 397 -2.76 1.93 13.89
N LEU A 398 -1.57 1.67 14.43
CA LEU A 398 -1.15 2.11 15.76
C LEU A 398 -0.20 3.31 15.71
N ASN A 399 0.40 3.58 14.56
CA ASN A 399 1.23 4.76 14.32
C ASN A 399 0.78 5.47 13.03
N ARG A 400 1.44 6.61 12.72
CA ARG A 400 1.09 7.47 11.58
C ARG A 400 2.19 7.55 10.54
N ASP A 401 3.25 6.78 10.70
CA ASP A 401 4.41 6.80 9.82
C ASP A 401 4.07 6.13 8.48
N GLY A 402 4.54 6.68 7.37
CA GLY A 402 4.29 6.20 6.01
C GLY A 402 2.82 6.30 5.58
N LEU A 403 2.45 5.50 4.60
CA LEU A 403 1.09 5.43 4.03
C LEU A 403 0.19 4.55 4.91
N ARG A 404 -1.00 5.06 5.30
CA ARG A 404 -1.91 4.35 6.20
C ARG A 404 -3.36 4.35 5.72
N ALA A 405 -4.00 3.20 5.92
CA ALA A 405 -5.44 3.05 5.89
C ALA A 405 -6.00 3.18 7.32
N ASP A 406 -7.19 3.75 7.48
CA ASP A 406 -7.87 3.80 8.77
C ASP A 406 -8.26 2.40 9.25
N VAL A 407 -8.61 1.53 8.31
CA VAL A 407 -8.92 0.12 8.54
C VAL A 407 -8.64 -0.71 7.29
N ILE A 408 -7.99 -1.86 7.47
CA ILE A 408 -7.89 -2.91 6.46
C ILE A 408 -8.83 -4.02 6.89
N TYR A 409 -9.70 -4.48 6.00
CA TYR A 409 -10.60 -5.58 6.33
C TYR A 409 -10.46 -6.72 5.34
N SER A 410 -10.50 -7.94 5.89
CA SER A 410 -10.43 -9.17 5.11
C SER A 410 -11.57 -10.10 5.46
N ALA A 411 -12.02 -10.87 4.49
CA ALA A 411 -12.98 -11.95 4.66
C ALA A 411 -12.44 -13.20 3.97
N GLU A 412 -12.59 -14.36 4.62
CA GLU A 412 -12.02 -15.61 4.12
C GLU A 412 -12.99 -16.78 4.19
N ILE A 413 -12.78 -17.73 3.29
CA ILE A 413 -13.40 -19.05 3.32
C ILE A 413 -12.32 -20.09 3.09
N GLU A 414 -12.22 -21.05 4.00
CA GLU A 414 -11.27 -22.17 3.96
C GLU A 414 -12.01 -23.50 3.90
N TYR A 415 -11.46 -24.41 3.11
CA TYR A 415 -11.86 -25.81 3.07
C TYR A 415 -10.65 -26.71 3.31
N THR A 416 -10.78 -27.65 4.26
CA THR A 416 -9.76 -28.66 4.57
C THR A 416 -10.19 -30.01 4.00
N PHE A 417 -9.30 -30.78 3.38
CA PHE A 417 -9.59 -32.07 2.74
C PHE A 417 -8.59 -33.16 3.11
#